data_6eac044b673ad7ba11c011fc9fe504d7
#
_entry.id   6eac044b673ad7ba11c011fc9fe504d7
#
_cell.length_a   1.000
_cell.length_b   1.000
_cell.length_c   1.000
_cell.angle_alpha   90.00
_cell.angle_beta   90.00
_cell.angle_gamma   90.00
#
_symmetry.space_group_name_H-M   'P 1'
#
loop_
_entity.id
_entity.type
_entity.pdbx_description
1 polymer ?
#
loop_
_entity_poly.entity_id
_entity_poly.type
_entity_poly.pdbx_seq_one_letter_code
_entity_poly.pdbx_strand_id
1 'polypeptide(L)'
;MKAKFAVLAAMVAALFLVSVPLFAHHGRSGYDNEKTLSLKAVITRFDWTNPHVTVYFDAKDENGVMQHWSCEGENPYTATREGWTKNEFKPGDQVTINFHPAKNGSGVGFFISAVLPDGKMAYYGPPPAAGSK
;
A
#
# COMPACT_ATOMS: atom_id res chain seq x y z
N MET A 1 16.03 -42.88 31.97
CA MET A 1 16.44 -42.33 30.65
C MET A 1 15.28 -42.28 29.67
N LYS A 2 14.48 -43.32 29.53
CA LYS A 2 13.35 -43.33 28.56
C LYS A 2 12.32 -42.23 28.76
N ALA A 3 11.96 -41.89 30.02
CA ALA A 3 11.00 -40.82 30.34
C ALA A 3 11.54 -39.41 29.94
N LYS A 4 12.83 -39.14 30.12
CA LYS A 4 13.44 -37.86 29.76
C LYS A 4 13.48 -37.65 28.23
N PHE A 5 13.72 -38.72 27.48
CA PHE A 5 13.67 -38.69 26.01
C PHE A 5 12.23 -38.48 25.49
N ALA A 6 11.24 -39.07 26.14
CA ALA A 6 9.83 -38.89 25.76
C ALA A 6 9.36 -37.43 26.00
N VAL A 7 9.77 -36.82 27.11
CA VAL A 7 9.45 -35.40 27.42
C VAL A 7 10.15 -34.47 26.42
N LEU A 8 11.43 -34.73 26.10
CA LEU A 8 12.16 -33.92 25.13
C LEU A 8 11.54 -34.03 23.73
N ALA A 9 11.18 -35.24 23.30
CA ALA A 9 10.51 -35.49 22.04
C ALA A 9 9.13 -34.79 21.97
N ALA A 10 8.36 -34.81 23.06
CA ALA A 10 7.07 -34.10 23.14
C ALA A 10 7.24 -32.57 23.09
N MET A 11 8.26 -32.03 23.75
CA MET A 11 8.57 -30.58 23.65
C MET A 11 9.00 -30.15 22.24
N VAL A 12 9.81 -30.97 21.57
CA VAL A 12 10.22 -30.68 20.18
C VAL A 12 9.03 -30.78 19.23
N ALA A 13 8.17 -31.79 19.41
CA ALA A 13 6.94 -31.93 18.62
C ALA A 13 5.97 -30.75 18.86
N ALA A 14 5.85 -30.27 20.10
CA ALA A 14 5.04 -29.10 20.43
C ALA A 14 5.58 -27.80 19.79
N LEU A 15 6.91 -27.64 19.68
CA LEU A 15 7.51 -26.52 18.97
C LEU A 15 7.19 -26.51 17.47
N PHE A 16 7.11 -27.68 16.84
CA PHE A 16 6.72 -27.79 15.42
C PHE A 16 5.22 -27.51 15.19
N LEU A 17 4.37 -27.72 16.18
CA LEU A 17 2.94 -27.42 16.09
C LEU A 17 2.63 -25.93 16.25
N VAL A 18 3.56 -25.14 16.81
CA VAL A 18 3.37 -23.68 17.00
C VAL A 18 3.97 -22.88 15.82
N SER A 19 4.67 -23.52 14.89
CA SER A 19 5.06 -22.89 13.62
C SER A 19 3.86 -22.79 12.68
N VAL A 20 2.82 -22.04 13.10
CA VAL A 20 1.86 -21.48 12.16
C VAL A 20 2.68 -20.59 11.25
N PRO A 21 2.72 -20.84 9.92
CA PRO A 21 3.32 -19.86 9.04
C PRO A 21 2.57 -18.56 9.25
N LEU A 22 3.19 -17.59 9.91
CA LEU A 22 2.78 -16.20 9.79
C LEU A 22 3.02 -15.84 8.32
N PHE A 23 2.06 -16.17 7.49
CA PHE A 23 1.93 -15.56 6.20
C PHE A 23 1.58 -14.09 6.45
N ALA A 24 2.58 -13.30 6.78
CA ALA A 24 2.55 -11.87 6.56
C ALA A 24 2.49 -11.67 5.04
N HIS A 25 1.34 -12.00 4.45
CA HIS A 25 1.01 -11.63 3.09
C HIS A 25 0.71 -10.12 3.07
N HIS A 26 1.74 -9.32 3.29
CA HIS A 26 1.79 -7.96 2.79
C HIS A 26 1.99 -8.01 1.27
N GLY A 27 1.14 -8.78 0.60
CA GLY A 27 1.10 -8.85 -0.85
C GLY A 27 -0.13 -8.11 -1.35
N ARG A 28 -0.12 -7.71 -2.60
CA ARG A 28 -1.26 -7.11 -3.32
C ARG A 28 -2.54 -7.96 -3.32
N SER A 29 -2.55 -9.12 -2.68
CA SER A 29 -3.67 -10.07 -2.65
C SER A 29 -4.95 -9.53 -1.99
N GLY A 30 -4.82 -8.54 -1.11
CA GLY A 30 -5.95 -7.84 -0.47
C GLY A 30 -6.61 -6.79 -1.37
N TYR A 31 -5.96 -6.44 -2.48
CA TYR A 31 -6.44 -5.43 -3.43
C TYR A 31 -7.01 -6.07 -4.69
N ASP A 32 -7.97 -5.42 -5.30
CA ASP A 32 -8.54 -5.81 -6.59
C ASP A 32 -7.64 -5.27 -7.72
N ASN A 33 -6.64 -6.07 -8.10
CA ASN A 33 -5.64 -5.67 -9.10
C ASN A 33 -6.21 -5.57 -10.53
N GLU A 34 -7.43 -6.05 -10.77
CA GLU A 34 -8.12 -5.93 -12.05
C GLU A 34 -8.93 -4.62 -12.13
N LYS A 35 -9.21 -4.01 -10.97
CA LYS A 35 -9.95 -2.76 -10.88
C LYS A 35 -9.02 -1.60 -10.56
N THR A 36 -9.08 -0.54 -11.37
CA THR A 36 -8.41 0.73 -11.09
C THR A 36 -9.45 1.82 -10.88
N LEU A 37 -9.37 2.50 -9.75
CA LEU A 37 -10.11 3.73 -9.51
C LEU A 37 -9.22 4.92 -9.87
N SER A 38 -9.82 5.91 -10.52
CA SER A 38 -9.19 7.19 -10.86
C SER A 38 -10.05 8.30 -10.27
N LEU A 39 -9.57 8.95 -9.21
CA LEU A 39 -10.35 9.94 -8.48
C LEU A 39 -9.64 11.29 -8.43
N LYS A 40 -10.42 12.36 -8.62
CA LYS A 40 -9.99 13.71 -8.22
C LYS A 40 -10.06 13.81 -6.71
N ALA A 41 -8.95 14.13 -6.08
CA ALA A 41 -8.77 14.04 -4.65
C ALA A 41 -8.04 15.24 -4.08
N VAL A 42 -8.20 15.46 -2.78
CA VAL A 42 -7.42 16.42 -2.00
C VAL A 42 -6.58 15.64 -1.00
N ILE A 43 -5.28 15.83 -1.03
CA ILE A 43 -4.36 15.19 -0.08
C ILE A 43 -4.63 15.72 1.33
N THR A 44 -4.78 14.82 2.29
CA THR A 44 -4.97 15.18 3.71
C THR A 44 -3.72 14.92 4.53
N ARG A 45 -2.94 13.88 4.17
CA ARG A 45 -1.68 13.53 4.86
C ARG A 45 -0.81 12.68 3.94
N PHE A 46 0.50 12.75 4.15
CA PHE A 46 1.47 11.87 3.54
C PHE A 46 2.45 11.37 4.59
N ASP A 47 2.48 10.04 4.80
CA ASP A 47 3.37 9.40 5.74
C ASP A 47 4.57 8.80 5.00
N TRP A 48 5.76 9.28 5.33
CA TRP A 48 7.04 8.78 4.79
C TRP A 48 7.70 7.90 5.83
N THR A 49 7.17 6.67 5.98
CA THR A 49 7.60 5.73 7.04
C THR A 49 7.75 4.30 6.51
N ASN A 50 8.56 3.48 7.21
CA ASN A 50 8.60 2.04 6.98
C ASN A 50 7.36 1.37 7.63
N PRO A 51 6.83 0.27 7.08
CA PRO A 51 7.34 -0.43 5.88
C PRO A 51 6.91 0.20 4.55
N HIS A 52 5.89 1.05 4.52
CA HIS A 52 5.35 1.65 3.30
C HIS A 52 5.07 3.14 3.48
N VAL A 53 5.35 3.93 2.44
CA VAL A 53 4.79 5.27 2.35
C VAL A 53 3.28 5.17 2.20
N THR A 54 2.53 6.09 2.79
CA THR A 54 1.07 6.08 2.69
C THR A 54 0.53 7.46 2.34
N VAL A 55 -0.30 7.50 1.31
CA VAL A 55 -0.98 8.72 0.85
C VAL A 55 -2.41 8.69 1.36
N TYR A 56 -2.81 9.69 2.15
CA TYR A 56 -4.18 9.87 2.64
C TYR A 56 -4.83 11.00 1.87
N PHE A 57 -6.07 10.80 1.45
CA PHE A 57 -6.80 11.77 0.66
C PHE A 57 -8.31 11.64 0.82
N ASP A 58 -8.99 12.73 0.50
CA ASP A 58 -10.44 12.80 0.42
C ASP A 58 -10.87 12.91 -1.03
N ALA A 59 -11.88 12.15 -1.43
CA ALA A 59 -12.47 12.18 -2.75
C ALA A 59 -13.97 11.96 -2.68
N LYS A 60 -14.74 12.59 -3.57
CA LYS A 60 -16.18 12.34 -3.69
C LYS A 60 -16.42 11.08 -4.48
N ASP A 61 -17.36 10.27 -4.01
CA ASP A 61 -17.88 9.14 -4.76
C ASP A 61 -18.84 9.58 -5.87
N GLU A 62 -19.39 8.61 -6.60
CA GLU A 62 -20.35 8.86 -7.70
C GLU A 62 -21.63 9.59 -7.26
N ASN A 63 -21.98 9.49 -5.97
CA ASN A 63 -23.14 10.17 -5.37
C ASN A 63 -22.78 11.54 -4.78
N GLY A 64 -21.53 11.98 -4.91
CA GLY A 64 -21.03 13.24 -4.36
C GLY A 64 -20.72 13.19 -2.86
N VAL A 65 -20.76 12.02 -2.22
CA VAL A 65 -20.45 11.83 -0.81
C VAL A 65 -18.93 11.75 -0.62
N MET A 66 -18.42 12.51 0.35
CA MET A 66 -17.00 12.52 0.67
C MET A 66 -16.57 11.19 1.28
N GLN A 67 -15.56 10.57 0.68
CA GLN A 67 -14.93 9.34 1.13
C GLN A 67 -13.49 9.63 1.54
N HIS A 68 -13.06 9.00 2.63
CA HIS A 68 -11.70 9.08 3.14
C HIS A 68 -10.93 7.83 2.70
N TRP A 69 -9.78 8.04 2.07
CA TRP A 69 -8.95 6.99 1.51
C TRP A 69 -7.53 7.01 2.06
N SER A 70 -6.92 5.83 2.11
CA SER A 70 -5.48 5.69 2.30
C SER A 70 -4.91 4.71 1.29
N CYS A 71 -3.84 5.09 0.60
CA CYS A 71 -3.18 4.23 -0.36
C CYS A 71 -1.74 3.96 0.06
N GLU A 72 -1.39 2.67 0.16
CA GLU A 72 -0.01 2.23 0.39
C GLU A 72 0.78 2.30 -0.92
N GLY A 73 2.02 2.76 -0.81
CA GLY A 73 3.00 2.75 -1.90
C GLY A 73 4.22 1.89 -1.57
N GLU A 74 5.38 2.27 -2.11
CA GLU A 74 6.66 1.61 -1.84
C GLU A 74 7.17 1.90 -0.42
N ASN A 75 8.20 1.16 -0.01
CA ASN A 75 8.97 1.57 1.15
C ASN A 75 9.78 2.84 0.83
N PRO A 76 10.16 3.65 1.83
CA PRO A 76 10.85 4.93 1.60
C PRO A 76 12.16 4.81 0.81
N TYR A 77 12.90 3.71 0.98
CA TYR A 77 14.15 3.50 0.24
C TYR A 77 13.90 3.31 -1.25
N THR A 78 12.95 2.45 -1.61
CA THR A 78 12.58 2.21 -3.02
C THR A 78 11.97 3.48 -3.63
N ALA A 79 11.04 4.12 -2.92
CA ALA A 79 10.42 5.37 -3.38
C ALA A 79 11.46 6.46 -3.68
N THR A 80 12.51 6.61 -2.84
CA THR A 80 13.61 7.53 -3.10
C THR A 80 14.35 7.20 -4.40
N ARG A 81 14.59 5.92 -4.68
CA ARG A 81 15.24 5.49 -5.93
C ARG A 81 14.38 5.74 -7.17
N GLU A 82 13.07 5.77 -7.00
CA GLU A 82 12.08 6.10 -8.04
C GLU A 82 11.86 7.61 -8.20
N GLY A 83 12.58 8.41 -7.43
CA GLY A 83 12.57 9.87 -7.52
C GLY A 83 11.57 10.56 -6.60
N TRP A 84 10.92 9.82 -5.70
CA TRP A 84 10.04 10.42 -4.70
C TRP A 84 10.84 11.07 -3.57
N THR A 85 10.23 12.06 -2.95
CA THR A 85 10.75 12.72 -1.76
C THR A 85 9.72 12.69 -0.64
N LYS A 86 10.17 12.90 0.61
CA LYS A 86 9.27 13.05 1.75
C LYS A 86 8.27 14.22 1.63
N ASN A 87 8.46 15.08 0.64
CA ASN A 87 7.60 16.23 0.34
C ASN A 87 6.82 16.05 -0.97
N GLU A 88 6.72 14.82 -1.50
CA GLU A 88 6.06 14.54 -2.77
C GLU A 88 4.59 14.96 -2.76
N PHE A 89 3.90 14.74 -1.66
CA PHE A 89 2.52 15.17 -1.45
C PHE A 89 2.43 16.08 -0.24
N LYS A 90 1.61 17.11 -0.36
CA LYS A 90 1.36 18.08 0.72
C LYS A 90 -0.13 18.13 1.03
N PRO A 91 -0.53 18.26 2.31
CA PRO A 91 -1.92 18.52 2.66
C PRO A 91 -2.47 19.71 1.87
N GLY A 92 -3.66 19.53 1.25
CA GLY A 92 -4.29 20.51 0.39
C GLY A 92 -3.97 20.38 -1.10
N ASP A 93 -3.00 19.55 -1.50
CA ASP A 93 -2.74 19.31 -2.92
C ASP A 93 -3.97 18.69 -3.60
N GLN A 94 -4.37 19.27 -4.72
CA GLN A 94 -5.39 18.70 -5.59
C GLN A 94 -4.71 17.80 -6.62
N VAL A 95 -5.05 16.52 -6.60
CA VAL A 95 -4.44 15.48 -7.43
C VAL A 95 -5.48 14.66 -8.18
N THR A 96 -5.07 14.00 -9.25
CA THR A 96 -5.81 12.85 -9.79
C THR A 96 -5.04 11.60 -9.41
N ILE A 97 -5.60 10.78 -8.53
CA ILE A 97 -4.94 9.58 -8.00
C ILE A 97 -5.55 8.31 -8.58
N ASN A 98 -4.69 7.40 -9.01
CA ASN A 98 -5.04 6.09 -9.54
C ASN A 98 -4.57 5.01 -8.57
N PHE A 99 -5.44 4.08 -8.24
CA PHE A 99 -5.15 3.02 -7.28
C PHE A 99 -6.03 1.79 -7.45
N HIS A 100 -5.57 0.65 -6.96
CA HIS A 100 -6.38 -0.56 -6.82
C HIS A 100 -7.11 -0.55 -5.48
N PRO A 101 -8.44 -0.60 -5.44
CA PRO A 101 -9.18 -0.61 -4.18
C PRO A 101 -9.04 -1.94 -3.44
N ALA A 102 -9.20 -1.93 -2.12
CA ALA A 102 -9.29 -3.15 -1.34
C ALA A 102 -10.54 -3.96 -1.72
N LYS A 103 -10.40 -5.29 -1.83
CA LYS A 103 -11.50 -6.22 -2.18
C LYS A 103 -12.65 -6.19 -1.19
N ASN A 104 -12.40 -5.85 0.06
CA ASN A 104 -13.41 -5.80 1.12
C ASN A 104 -14.23 -4.50 1.13
N GLY A 105 -14.00 -3.58 0.18
CA GLY A 105 -14.71 -2.31 0.09
C GLY A 105 -14.33 -1.26 1.14
N SER A 106 -13.26 -1.48 1.92
CA SER A 106 -12.75 -0.47 2.85
C SER A 106 -12.13 0.71 2.07
N GLY A 107 -12.00 1.88 2.73
CA GLY A 107 -11.35 3.07 2.17
C GLY A 107 -9.83 2.95 2.05
N VAL A 108 -9.32 1.77 1.68
CA VAL A 108 -7.90 1.46 1.53
C VAL A 108 -7.62 1.08 0.08
N GLY A 109 -6.47 1.49 -0.43
CA GLY A 109 -6.04 1.15 -1.78
C GLY A 109 -4.55 0.88 -1.88
N PHE A 110 -4.15 0.36 -3.03
CA PHE A 110 -2.77 0.21 -3.44
C PHE A 110 -2.46 1.28 -4.50
N PHE A 111 -1.52 2.16 -4.20
CA PHE A 111 -1.16 3.29 -5.06
C PHE A 111 -0.59 2.82 -6.40
N ILE A 112 -1.02 3.43 -7.49
CA ILE A 112 -0.49 3.21 -8.84
C ILE A 112 0.23 4.45 -9.34
N SER A 113 -0.47 5.59 -9.35
CA SER A 113 0.08 6.87 -9.83
C SER A 113 -0.77 8.03 -9.36
N ALA A 114 -0.20 9.23 -9.40
CA ALA A 114 -0.95 10.46 -9.22
C ALA A 114 -0.43 11.56 -10.15
N VAL A 115 -1.34 12.40 -10.63
CA VAL A 115 -1.02 13.68 -11.27
C VAL A 115 -1.01 14.74 -10.19
N LEU A 116 0.15 15.35 -9.97
CA LEU A 116 0.37 16.40 -8.98
C LEU A 116 -0.12 17.77 -9.48
N PRO A 117 -0.26 18.80 -8.60
CA PRO A 117 -0.77 20.11 -8.98
C PRO A 117 0.04 20.81 -10.08
N ASP A 118 1.35 20.53 -10.17
CA ASP A 118 2.25 21.06 -11.21
C ASP A 118 2.21 20.26 -12.53
N GLY A 119 1.37 19.21 -12.61
CA GLY A 119 1.26 18.31 -13.75
C GLY A 119 2.28 17.19 -13.77
N LYS A 120 3.23 17.15 -12.84
CA LYS A 120 4.17 16.03 -12.68
C LYS A 120 3.41 14.78 -12.27
N MET A 121 3.91 13.62 -12.67
CA MET A 121 3.34 12.34 -12.27
C MET A 121 4.23 11.65 -11.25
N ALA A 122 3.61 11.17 -10.17
CA ALA A 122 4.19 10.23 -9.23
C ALA A 122 3.73 8.82 -9.60
N TYR A 123 4.64 7.84 -9.64
CA TYR A 123 4.35 6.45 -9.99
C TYR A 123 4.80 5.50 -8.89
N TYR A 124 4.05 4.42 -8.73
CA TYR A 124 4.54 3.23 -8.04
C TYR A 124 5.40 2.42 -9.03
N GLY A 125 6.68 2.25 -8.69
CA GLY A 125 7.65 1.68 -9.60
C GLY A 125 8.24 2.70 -10.59
N PRO A 126 9.11 2.26 -11.48
CA PRO A 126 9.71 3.15 -12.46
C PRO A 126 8.63 3.74 -13.38
N PRO A 127 8.77 5.01 -13.77
CA PRO A 127 7.84 5.63 -14.70
C PRO A 127 7.78 4.83 -16.01
N PRO A 128 6.61 4.77 -16.67
CA PRO A 128 6.51 4.11 -17.97
C PRO A 128 7.51 4.72 -18.96
N ALA A 129 8.12 3.86 -19.78
CA ALA A 129 9.05 4.32 -20.80
C ALA A 129 8.37 5.36 -21.71
N ALA A 130 9.07 6.47 -21.98
CA ALA A 130 8.57 7.50 -22.86
C ALA A 130 8.23 6.88 -24.22
N GLY A 131 6.92 6.81 -24.57
CA GLY A 131 6.46 6.28 -25.86
C GLY A 131 5.53 5.06 -25.79
N SER A 132 5.26 4.48 -24.61
CA SER A 132 4.18 3.47 -24.47
C SER A 132 2.82 4.18 -24.47
N LYS A 133 2.23 4.28 -25.65
CA LYS A 133 0.80 4.61 -25.85
C LYS A 133 -0.02 3.33 -25.77
#